data_d0ad8ac22ad0f777e48d26ca93244214
#
_entry.id   d0ad8ac22ad0f777e48d26ca93244214
#
_cell.length_a   1.000
_cell.length_b   1.000
_cell.length_c   1.000
_cell.angle_alpha   90.00
_cell.angle_beta   90.00
_cell.angle_gamma   90.00
#
_symmetry.space_group_name_H-M   'P 1'
#
loop_
_entity.id
_entity.type
_entity.pdbx_description
1 polymer ?
#
loop_
_entity_poly.entity_id
_entity_poly.type
_entity_poly.pdbx_seq_one_letter_code
_entity_poly.pdbx_strand_id
1 'polypeptide(L)'
;IRFLDFDSKTKYRKISYAASFGRDWIPEENVSEIQRCLNEFYSISVRENSSVTLLDNIGIKAVHVVDPTLLLSRNQWINYEEKPDSITDKYVFVYLLGASKEMRRDISEWAHSINISIVTIPHVSGKINDADIEFGDIKITDCSPGNWLWLIDHAEFVLTDSFHGSVFSTIFEKRMC
;
A
#
# COMPACT_ATOMS: atom_id res chain seq x y z
N ILE A 1 18.83 -3.28 3.07
CA ILE A 1 18.82 -3.61 1.62
C ILE A 1 18.10 -2.51 0.80
N ARG A 2 17.60 -1.45 1.44
CA ARG A 2 16.77 -0.42 0.79
C ARG A 2 17.49 0.35 -0.33
N PHE A 3 18.82 0.40 -0.32
CA PHE A 3 19.62 1.16 -1.29
C PHE A 3 20.44 0.27 -2.22
N LEU A 4 20.11 -1.01 -2.36
CA LEU A 4 20.91 -1.99 -3.14
C LEU A 4 22.38 -2.02 -2.71
N ASP A 5 22.63 -1.85 -1.41
CA ASP A 5 23.98 -1.74 -0.82
C ASP A 5 24.71 -3.09 -0.70
N PHE A 6 24.05 -4.17 -1.06
CA PHE A 6 24.62 -5.53 -1.07
C PHE A 6 25.52 -5.80 -2.29
N ASP A 7 25.52 -4.91 -3.29
CA ASP A 7 26.15 -5.15 -4.58
C ASP A 7 27.12 -4.03 -4.99
N SER A 8 28.29 -4.03 -4.38
CA SER A 8 29.36 -3.06 -4.67
C SER A 8 30.18 -3.38 -5.94
N LYS A 9 29.88 -4.51 -6.63
CA LYS A 9 30.75 -5.04 -7.71
C LYS A 9 30.07 -5.15 -9.07
N THR A 10 28.78 -4.80 -9.20
CA THR A 10 28.09 -4.95 -10.47
C THR A 10 28.29 -3.78 -11.41
N LYS A 11 28.34 -4.11 -12.69
CA LYS A 11 28.36 -3.15 -13.81
C LYS A 11 26.98 -2.58 -14.12
N TYR A 12 25.93 -2.86 -13.30
CA TYR A 12 24.57 -2.42 -13.54
C TYR A 12 24.32 -1.02 -13.00
N ARG A 13 23.46 -0.26 -13.69
CA ARG A 13 23.01 1.03 -13.20
C ARG A 13 21.93 0.85 -12.15
N LYS A 14 22.13 1.41 -10.97
CA LYS A 14 21.08 1.48 -9.94
C LYS A 14 20.07 2.56 -10.33
N ILE A 15 18.80 2.22 -10.38
CA ILE A 15 17.70 3.15 -10.69
C ILE A 15 16.64 2.99 -9.61
N SER A 16 16.11 4.09 -9.11
CA SER A 16 14.95 4.14 -8.23
C SER A 16 13.77 4.73 -9.01
N TYR A 17 12.63 4.03 -9.02
CA TYR A 17 11.40 4.53 -9.61
C TYR A 17 10.31 4.69 -8.55
N ALA A 18 9.75 5.89 -8.42
CA ALA A 18 8.63 6.23 -7.54
C ALA A 18 8.81 5.77 -6.08
N ALA A 19 10.05 5.80 -5.56
CA ALA A 19 10.29 5.46 -4.16
C ALA A 19 9.61 6.47 -3.23
N SER A 20 9.18 6.01 -2.04
CA SER A 20 8.60 6.86 -1.01
C SER A 20 9.48 6.88 0.24
N PHE A 21 9.66 8.05 0.83
CA PHE A 21 10.26 8.18 2.15
C PHE A 21 9.23 7.94 3.27
N GLY A 22 7.93 8.16 3.00
CA GLY A 22 6.86 8.04 3.97
C GLY A 22 6.95 9.06 5.12
N ARG A 23 7.80 10.08 4.95
CA ARG A 23 8.03 11.17 5.92
C ARG A 23 8.67 12.37 5.24
N ASP A 24 8.55 13.54 5.84
CA ASP A 24 9.05 14.81 5.29
C ASP A 24 10.39 15.25 5.91
N TRP A 25 11.09 14.35 6.59
CA TRP A 25 12.38 14.61 7.23
C TRP A 25 13.30 13.39 7.22
N ILE A 26 14.61 13.63 7.28
CA ILE A 26 15.66 12.62 7.43
C ILE A 26 16.34 12.88 8.78
N PRO A 27 16.52 11.85 9.65
CA PRO A 27 17.32 11.99 10.87
C PRO A 27 18.74 12.45 10.50
N GLU A 28 19.29 13.42 11.23
CA GLU A 28 20.62 14.01 10.93
C GLU A 28 21.70 12.93 10.90
N GLU A 29 21.64 11.96 11.79
CA GLU A 29 22.58 10.84 11.88
C GLU A 29 22.56 9.95 10.63
N ASN A 30 21.48 9.95 9.85
CA ASN A 30 21.33 9.11 8.67
C ASN A 30 21.66 9.84 7.35
N VAL A 31 21.81 11.16 7.38
CA VAL A 31 22.02 11.98 6.18
C VAL A 31 23.24 11.53 5.38
N SER A 32 24.38 11.37 6.04
CA SER A 32 25.64 11.00 5.37
C SER A 32 25.58 9.62 4.72
N GLU A 33 24.91 8.67 5.38
CA GLU A 33 24.75 7.31 4.84
C GLU A 33 23.80 7.31 3.64
N ILE A 34 22.68 8.03 3.74
CA ILE A 34 21.71 8.15 2.66
C ILE A 34 22.35 8.84 1.44
N GLN A 35 23.10 9.92 1.64
CA GLN A 35 23.86 10.59 0.57
C GLN A 35 24.83 9.62 -0.11
N ARG A 36 25.65 8.90 0.68
CA ARG A 36 26.59 7.91 0.16
C ARG A 36 25.89 6.89 -0.72
N CYS A 37 24.79 6.32 -0.24
CA CYS A 37 24.05 5.29 -0.96
C CYS A 37 23.39 5.82 -2.21
N LEU A 38 22.73 7.00 -2.15
CA LEU A 38 21.98 7.55 -3.27
C LEU A 38 22.90 8.13 -4.37
N ASN A 39 24.10 8.57 -4.04
CA ASN A 39 25.10 9.00 -5.05
C ASN A 39 25.53 7.86 -5.99
N GLU A 40 25.30 6.61 -5.63
CA GLU A 40 25.57 5.46 -6.50
C GLU A 40 24.44 5.22 -7.52
N PHE A 41 23.31 5.90 -7.39
CA PHE A 41 22.19 5.72 -8.31
C PHE A 41 22.38 6.55 -9.59
N TYR A 42 22.13 5.91 -10.72
CA TYR A 42 22.12 6.56 -12.03
C TYR A 42 20.95 7.54 -12.18
N SER A 43 19.79 7.18 -11.65
CA SER A 43 18.58 7.98 -11.68
C SER A 43 17.70 7.68 -10.46
N ILE A 44 17.11 8.75 -9.90
CA ILE A 44 16.23 8.67 -8.73
C ILE A 44 14.93 9.38 -9.07
N SER A 45 13.83 8.66 -8.90
CA SER A 45 12.50 9.26 -8.87
C SER A 45 11.75 8.89 -7.59
N VAL A 46 10.90 9.81 -7.14
CA VAL A 46 10.11 9.70 -5.91
C VAL A 46 8.65 10.01 -6.20
N ARG A 47 7.74 9.44 -5.44
CA ARG A 47 6.30 9.63 -5.66
C ARG A 47 5.69 10.78 -4.88
N GLU A 48 6.42 11.39 -3.95
CA GLU A 48 5.99 12.58 -3.23
C GLU A 48 6.84 13.79 -3.62
N ASN A 49 6.18 14.92 -3.87
CA ASN A 49 6.90 16.18 -4.18
C ASN A 49 7.73 16.67 -2.98
N SER A 50 7.27 16.42 -1.74
CA SER A 50 8.03 16.71 -0.52
C SER A 50 9.37 15.97 -0.48
N SER A 51 9.41 14.73 -1.00
CA SER A 51 10.64 13.93 -1.09
C SER A 51 11.66 14.51 -2.07
N VAL A 52 11.22 15.21 -3.13
CA VAL A 52 12.14 15.94 -4.03
C VAL A 52 12.86 17.03 -3.26
N THR A 53 12.10 17.85 -2.51
CA THR A 53 12.67 18.93 -1.66
C THR A 53 13.59 18.35 -0.59
N LEU A 54 13.17 17.25 0.04
CA LEU A 54 13.95 16.56 1.07
C LEU A 54 15.32 16.10 0.55
N LEU A 55 15.35 15.52 -0.65
CA LEU A 55 16.58 15.07 -1.30
C LEU A 55 17.44 16.23 -1.80
N ASP A 56 16.84 17.29 -2.34
CA ASP A 56 17.57 18.48 -2.78
C ASP A 56 18.29 19.16 -1.62
N ASN A 57 17.70 19.20 -0.42
CA ASN A 57 18.31 19.74 0.80
C ASN A 57 19.59 18.99 1.22
N ILE A 58 19.74 17.75 0.81
CA ILE A 58 20.95 16.94 1.04
C ILE A 58 21.78 16.77 -0.24
N GLY A 59 21.57 17.59 -1.27
CA GLY A 59 22.37 17.61 -2.49
C GLY A 59 22.12 16.44 -3.46
N ILE A 60 21.03 15.71 -3.31
CA ILE A 60 20.63 14.58 -4.18
C ILE A 60 19.54 15.04 -5.14
N LYS A 61 19.76 14.87 -6.44
CA LYS A 61 18.77 15.20 -7.48
C LYS A 61 17.79 14.04 -7.67
N ALA A 62 16.50 14.36 -7.62
CA ALA A 62 15.41 13.41 -7.89
C ALA A 62 14.30 14.09 -8.69
N VAL A 63 13.48 13.31 -9.36
CA VAL A 63 12.28 13.77 -10.07
C VAL A 63 11.02 13.22 -9.44
N HIS A 64 9.96 14.03 -9.41
CA HIS A 64 8.64 13.60 -8.97
C HIS A 64 7.95 12.82 -10.10
N VAL A 65 7.43 11.64 -9.80
CA VAL A 65 6.66 10.80 -10.71
C VAL A 65 5.46 10.20 -9.99
N VAL A 66 4.46 9.76 -10.73
CA VAL A 66 3.31 9.06 -10.15
C VAL A 66 3.69 7.67 -9.66
N ASP A 67 2.94 7.15 -8.71
CA ASP A 67 3.06 5.75 -8.28
C ASP A 67 2.85 4.82 -9.49
N PRO A 68 3.64 3.74 -9.65
CA PRO A 68 3.54 2.84 -10.82
C PRO A 68 2.16 2.20 -10.98
N THR A 69 1.38 2.05 -9.92
CA THR A 69 0.01 1.52 -9.99
C THR A 69 -0.93 2.40 -10.81
N LEU A 70 -0.65 3.71 -10.90
CA LEU A 70 -1.41 4.67 -11.69
C LEU A 70 -1.04 4.68 -13.18
N LEU A 71 -0.04 3.91 -13.60
CA LEU A 71 0.34 3.79 -15.01
C LEU A 71 -0.60 2.89 -15.82
N LEU A 72 -1.38 2.04 -15.15
CA LEU A 72 -2.37 1.17 -15.76
C LEU A 72 -3.78 1.68 -15.48
N SER A 73 -4.64 1.60 -16.50
CA SER A 73 -6.06 1.87 -16.37
C SER A 73 -6.80 0.75 -15.65
N ARG A 74 -8.03 1.02 -15.18
CA ARG A 74 -8.94 0.00 -14.65
C ARG A 74 -9.05 -1.22 -15.58
N ASN A 75 -9.27 -1.00 -16.89
CA ASN A 75 -9.42 -2.08 -17.87
C ASN A 75 -8.18 -2.96 -18.01
N GLN A 76 -7.00 -2.45 -17.67
CA GLN A 76 -5.78 -3.25 -17.67
C GLN A 76 -5.64 -4.02 -16.35
N TRP A 77 -6.00 -3.39 -15.21
CA TRP A 77 -5.92 -4.02 -13.90
C TRP A 77 -6.88 -5.20 -13.71
N ILE A 78 -8.12 -5.13 -14.24
CA ILE A 78 -9.11 -6.22 -14.13
C ILE A 78 -8.64 -7.54 -14.77
N ASN A 79 -7.67 -7.51 -15.68
CA ASN A 79 -7.11 -8.73 -16.26
C ASN A 79 -6.22 -9.53 -15.29
N TYR A 80 -5.88 -8.94 -14.15
CA TYR A 80 -5.08 -9.55 -13.09
C TYR A 80 -5.91 -9.95 -11.88
N GLU A 81 -7.23 -9.75 -11.93
CA GLU A 81 -8.12 -10.12 -10.86
C GLU A 81 -8.33 -11.63 -10.77
N GLU A 82 -8.37 -12.13 -9.56
CA GLU A 82 -8.68 -13.53 -9.25
C GLU A 82 -9.74 -13.55 -8.14
N LYS A 83 -10.92 -14.14 -8.45
CA LYS A 83 -11.99 -14.23 -7.45
C LYS A 83 -11.60 -15.19 -6.33
N PRO A 84 -11.65 -14.78 -5.04
CA PRO A 84 -11.53 -15.72 -3.93
C PRO A 84 -12.74 -16.66 -3.85
N ASP A 85 -12.50 -17.96 -3.63
CA ASP A 85 -13.56 -18.98 -3.57
C ASP A 85 -14.57 -18.75 -2.43
N SER A 86 -14.13 -18.10 -1.34
CA SER A 86 -14.93 -17.87 -0.14
C SER A 86 -15.97 -16.75 -0.27
N ILE A 87 -15.96 -15.97 -1.38
CA ILE A 87 -16.83 -14.81 -1.54
C ILE A 87 -18.00 -15.12 -2.46
N THR A 88 -19.23 -15.06 -1.89
CA THR A 88 -20.48 -15.34 -2.61
C THR A 88 -21.45 -14.17 -2.63
N ASP A 89 -21.45 -13.33 -1.60
CA ASP A 89 -22.43 -12.28 -1.37
C ASP A 89 -21.81 -10.88 -1.42
N LYS A 90 -22.66 -9.85 -1.31
CA LYS A 90 -22.24 -8.46 -1.17
C LYS A 90 -21.49 -8.24 0.14
N TYR A 91 -20.44 -7.41 0.09
CA TYR A 91 -19.59 -7.17 1.24
C TYR A 91 -19.01 -5.75 1.26
N VAL A 92 -18.59 -5.36 2.45
CA VAL A 92 -17.65 -4.26 2.67
C VAL A 92 -16.26 -4.85 2.77
N PHE A 93 -15.33 -4.36 1.95
CA PHE A 93 -13.92 -4.73 2.07
C PHE A 93 -13.22 -3.80 3.06
N VAL A 94 -12.68 -4.36 4.14
CA VAL A 94 -11.95 -3.61 5.17
C VAL A 94 -10.51 -4.04 5.19
N TYR A 95 -9.61 -3.13 4.80
CA TYR A 95 -8.18 -3.38 4.75
C TYR A 95 -7.42 -2.33 5.57
N LEU A 96 -7.14 -2.67 6.84
CA LEU A 96 -6.51 -1.78 7.81
C LEU A 96 -5.15 -2.31 8.23
N LEU A 97 -4.14 -1.45 8.12
CA LEU A 97 -2.77 -1.70 8.59
C LEU A 97 -2.60 -1.29 10.06
N GLY A 98 -3.38 -0.31 10.52
CA GLY A 98 -3.39 0.14 11.90
C GLY A 98 -4.04 -0.85 12.87
N ALA A 99 -3.71 -0.75 14.17
CA ALA A 99 -4.11 -1.67 15.22
C ALA A 99 -5.29 -1.19 16.09
N SER A 100 -6.08 -0.19 15.64
CA SER A 100 -7.20 0.35 16.42
C SER A 100 -8.34 -0.66 16.54
N LYS A 101 -8.56 -1.18 17.76
CA LYS A 101 -9.72 -2.03 18.08
C LYS A 101 -11.03 -1.23 18.09
N GLU A 102 -10.97 0.03 18.51
CA GLU A 102 -12.14 0.91 18.55
C GLU A 102 -12.68 1.16 17.13
N MET A 103 -11.82 1.53 16.19
CA MET A 103 -12.20 1.70 14.78
C MET A 103 -12.85 0.43 14.20
N ARG A 104 -12.28 -0.75 14.49
CA ARG A 104 -12.83 -2.03 14.00
C ARG A 104 -14.20 -2.33 14.59
N ARG A 105 -14.42 -2.03 15.87
CA ARG A 105 -15.72 -2.15 16.51
C ARG A 105 -16.75 -1.25 15.83
N ASP A 106 -16.41 0.02 15.63
CA ASP A 106 -17.32 1.00 15.02
C ASP A 106 -17.68 0.62 13.58
N ILE A 107 -16.70 0.09 12.82
CA ILE A 107 -16.93 -0.47 11.48
C ILE A 107 -17.87 -1.69 11.54
N SER A 108 -17.66 -2.60 12.51
CA SER A 108 -18.53 -3.77 12.67
C SER A 108 -19.97 -3.38 12.99
N GLU A 109 -20.16 -2.46 13.93
CA GLU A 109 -21.48 -1.94 14.29
C GLU A 109 -22.19 -1.30 13.09
N TRP A 110 -21.46 -0.49 12.32
CA TRP A 110 -22.00 0.15 11.11
C TRP A 110 -22.37 -0.89 10.04
N ALA A 111 -21.49 -1.82 9.69
CA ALA A 111 -21.74 -2.81 8.66
C ALA A 111 -22.93 -3.74 9.02
N HIS A 112 -23.00 -4.17 10.28
CA HIS A 112 -24.12 -4.97 10.78
C HIS A 112 -25.43 -4.17 10.78
N SER A 113 -25.39 -2.87 11.05
CA SER A 113 -26.59 -2.02 11.02
C SER A 113 -27.26 -1.92 9.64
N ILE A 114 -26.48 -2.12 8.58
CA ILE A 114 -26.95 -2.13 7.19
C ILE A 114 -27.02 -3.55 6.60
N ASN A 115 -26.83 -4.57 7.44
CA ASN A 115 -26.89 -5.99 7.09
C ASN A 115 -25.96 -6.38 5.93
N ILE A 116 -24.68 -5.94 6.01
CA ILE A 116 -23.65 -6.26 5.03
C ILE A 116 -22.46 -6.94 5.72
N SER A 117 -21.92 -7.99 5.10
CA SER A 117 -20.78 -8.72 5.64
C SER A 117 -19.47 -7.96 5.45
N ILE A 118 -18.57 -8.12 6.42
CA ILE A 118 -17.21 -7.58 6.37
C ILE A 118 -16.25 -8.65 5.86
N VAL A 119 -15.59 -8.38 4.75
CA VAL A 119 -14.43 -9.14 4.26
C VAL A 119 -13.17 -8.39 4.62
N THR A 120 -12.22 -9.08 5.25
CA THR A 120 -10.95 -8.47 5.65
C THR A 120 -9.75 -9.37 5.36
N ILE A 121 -8.59 -8.75 5.22
CA ILE A 121 -7.29 -9.42 5.18
C ILE A 121 -6.58 -9.03 6.48
N PRO A 122 -6.38 -9.98 7.42
CA PRO A 122 -5.69 -9.69 8.66
C PRO A 122 -4.26 -9.22 8.40
N HIS A 123 -3.84 -8.13 9.08
CA HIS A 123 -2.47 -7.66 8.96
C HIS A 123 -1.51 -8.57 9.72
N VAL A 124 -0.49 -9.08 9.02
CA VAL A 124 0.50 -10.02 9.57
C VAL A 124 1.89 -9.40 9.54
N SER A 125 2.43 -9.10 10.72
CA SER A 125 3.84 -8.71 10.92
C SER A 125 4.54 -9.77 11.78
N GLY A 126 4.70 -10.98 11.20
CA GLY A 126 5.22 -12.16 11.92
C GLY A 126 4.15 -12.91 12.74
N LYS A 127 3.16 -12.20 13.28
CA LYS A 127 1.91 -12.74 13.86
C LYS A 127 0.73 -11.88 13.41
N ILE A 128 -0.47 -12.46 13.46
CA ILE A 128 -1.70 -11.70 13.21
C ILE A 128 -1.83 -10.62 14.29
N ASN A 129 -2.20 -9.40 13.87
CA ASN A 129 -2.47 -8.30 14.79
C ASN A 129 -3.64 -8.68 15.72
N ASP A 130 -3.48 -8.45 17.02
CA ASP A 130 -4.50 -8.77 18.03
C ASP A 130 -5.85 -8.07 17.76
N ALA A 131 -5.85 -6.95 17.04
CA ALA A 131 -7.06 -6.26 16.61
C ALA A 131 -7.81 -6.98 15.47
N ASP A 132 -7.15 -7.86 14.73
CA ASP A 132 -7.72 -8.60 13.59
C ASP A 132 -8.24 -9.99 13.99
N ILE A 133 -7.92 -10.49 15.20
CA ILE A 133 -8.25 -11.87 15.60
C ILE A 133 -9.76 -12.13 15.52
N GLU A 134 -10.58 -11.20 16.02
CA GLU A 134 -12.04 -11.33 16.05
C GLU A 134 -12.76 -10.40 15.07
N PHE A 135 -12.02 -9.66 14.23
CA PHE A 135 -12.57 -8.68 13.32
C PHE A 135 -12.88 -9.29 11.95
N GLY A 136 -14.07 -8.97 11.40
CA GLY A 136 -14.52 -9.37 10.08
C GLY A 136 -15.24 -10.74 10.06
N ASP A 137 -16.28 -10.82 9.24
CA ASP A 137 -17.10 -12.03 9.07
C ASP A 137 -16.37 -13.05 8.21
N ILE A 138 -15.65 -12.61 7.19
CA ILE A 138 -14.83 -13.44 6.31
C ILE A 138 -13.39 -12.92 6.32
N LYS A 139 -12.45 -13.78 6.70
CA LYS A 139 -11.02 -13.46 6.76
C LYS A 139 -10.26 -14.19 5.67
N ILE A 140 -9.62 -13.45 4.77
CA ILE A 140 -8.78 -14.01 3.71
C ILE A 140 -7.34 -13.99 4.21
N THR A 141 -6.83 -15.14 4.65
CA THR A 141 -5.47 -15.26 5.21
C THR A 141 -4.42 -15.63 4.17
N ASP A 142 -4.85 -16.22 3.04
CA ASP A 142 -4.01 -16.54 1.89
C ASP A 142 -4.51 -15.75 0.68
N CYS A 143 -4.17 -14.46 0.66
CA CYS A 143 -4.65 -13.51 -0.33
C CYS A 143 -3.56 -13.27 -1.38
N SER A 144 -3.80 -13.70 -2.62
CA SER A 144 -2.95 -13.33 -3.75
C SER A 144 -3.13 -11.83 -4.11
N PRO A 145 -2.19 -11.23 -4.83
CA PRO A 145 -2.41 -9.89 -5.40
C PRO A 145 -3.67 -9.80 -6.28
N GLY A 146 -3.98 -10.85 -7.02
CA GLY A 146 -5.19 -10.94 -7.84
C GLY A 146 -6.47 -10.97 -7.00
N ASN A 147 -6.47 -11.73 -5.90
CA ASN A 147 -7.58 -11.72 -4.95
C ASN A 147 -7.78 -10.34 -4.32
N TRP A 148 -6.68 -9.67 -3.95
CA TRP A 148 -6.76 -8.33 -3.36
C TRP A 148 -7.36 -7.30 -4.31
N LEU A 149 -6.98 -7.33 -5.60
CA LEU A 149 -7.56 -6.47 -6.64
C LEU A 149 -9.06 -6.76 -6.78
N TRP A 150 -9.42 -8.03 -6.91
CA TRP A 150 -10.81 -8.46 -7.03
C TRP A 150 -11.65 -8.01 -5.83
N LEU A 151 -11.12 -8.15 -4.62
CA LEU A 151 -11.82 -7.75 -3.39
C LEU A 151 -12.10 -6.24 -3.36
N ILE A 152 -11.23 -5.40 -3.90
CA ILE A 152 -11.48 -3.97 -4.00
C ILE A 152 -12.52 -3.70 -5.09
N ASP A 153 -12.35 -4.24 -6.30
CA ASP A 153 -13.24 -3.90 -7.43
C ASP A 153 -14.68 -4.39 -7.21
N HIS A 154 -14.90 -5.47 -6.48
CA HIS A 154 -16.22 -6.06 -6.27
C HIS A 154 -16.89 -5.69 -4.93
N ALA A 155 -16.23 -4.93 -4.06
CA ALA A 155 -16.82 -4.44 -2.81
C ALA A 155 -17.93 -3.40 -3.05
N GLU A 156 -18.95 -3.37 -2.21
CA GLU A 156 -19.92 -2.27 -2.16
C GLU A 156 -19.28 -0.99 -1.58
N PHE A 157 -18.41 -1.15 -0.57
CA PHE A 157 -17.62 -0.10 0.05
C PHE A 157 -16.22 -0.63 0.36
N VAL A 158 -15.24 0.26 0.34
CA VAL A 158 -13.86 -0.03 0.79
C VAL A 158 -13.52 0.89 1.97
N LEU A 159 -13.10 0.30 3.08
CA LEU A 159 -12.62 1.03 4.25
C LEU A 159 -11.14 0.68 4.44
N THR A 160 -10.27 1.68 4.36
CA THR A 160 -8.83 1.43 4.39
C THR A 160 -8.02 2.62 4.87
N ASP A 161 -6.95 2.33 5.63
CA ASP A 161 -5.87 3.25 5.98
C ASP A 161 -4.61 3.02 5.12
N SER A 162 -4.70 2.12 4.14
CA SER A 162 -3.61 1.81 3.22
C SER A 162 -3.57 2.78 2.05
N PHE A 163 -2.38 3.33 1.76
CA PHE A 163 -2.15 4.14 0.56
C PHE A 163 -2.59 3.39 -0.73
N HIS A 164 -2.14 2.16 -0.93
CA HIS A 164 -2.52 1.39 -2.12
C HIS A 164 -3.99 0.97 -2.10
N GLY A 165 -4.57 0.73 -0.91
CA GLY A 165 -6.01 0.53 -0.78
C GLY A 165 -6.80 1.72 -1.34
N SER A 166 -6.41 2.93 -0.99
CA SER A 166 -7.03 4.17 -1.51
C SER A 166 -6.77 4.37 -3.01
N VAL A 167 -5.56 4.11 -3.48
CA VAL A 167 -5.20 4.23 -4.91
C VAL A 167 -6.05 3.30 -5.77
N PHE A 168 -6.12 2.01 -5.42
CA PHE A 168 -6.90 1.06 -6.20
C PHE A 168 -8.41 1.28 -6.08
N SER A 169 -8.90 1.73 -4.90
CA SER A 169 -10.29 2.16 -4.77
C SER A 169 -10.63 3.31 -5.72
N THR A 170 -9.70 4.24 -5.93
CA THR A 170 -9.84 5.32 -6.91
C THR A 170 -9.82 4.80 -8.35
N ILE A 171 -8.87 3.90 -8.69
CA ILE A 171 -8.76 3.30 -10.02
C ILE A 171 -10.05 2.53 -10.37
N PHE A 172 -10.61 1.81 -9.41
CA PHE A 172 -11.83 1.00 -9.58
C PHE A 172 -13.13 1.80 -9.32
N GLU A 173 -13.03 3.12 -9.07
CA GLU A 173 -14.16 4.01 -8.83
C GLU A 173 -15.06 3.55 -7.68
N LYS A 174 -14.46 3.02 -6.61
CA LYS A 174 -15.17 2.51 -5.44
C LYS A 174 -15.51 3.61 -4.44
N ARG A 175 -16.63 3.44 -3.76
CA ARG A 175 -16.93 4.25 -2.58
C ARG A 175 -15.97 3.85 -1.48
N MET A 176 -15.18 4.81 -0.97
CA MET A 176 -14.18 4.54 0.07
C MET A 176 -14.22 5.58 1.20
N CYS A 177 -13.73 5.15 2.35
CA CYS A 177 -13.49 5.99 3.52
C CYS A 177 -12.17 5.56 4.19
#